data_b34964d33c3c6d7ce297bf024cb6f511
#
_entry.id   b34964d33c3c6d7ce297bf024cb6f511
#
_cell.length_a   1.000
_cell.length_b   1.000
_cell.length_c   1.000
_cell.angle_alpha   90.00
_cell.angle_beta   90.00
_cell.angle_gamma   90.00
#
_symmetry.space_group_name_H-M   'P 1'
#
loop_
_entity.id
_entity.type
_entity.pdbx_description
1 polymer ?
#
loop_
_entity_poly.entity_id
_entity_poly.type
_entity_poly.pdbx_seq_one_letter_code
_entity_poly.pdbx_strand_id
1 'polypeptide(L)'
;MLRRLILRDFVIVTALDVDLRQGFTALTGETGAGKSILIDALQLALGSRGDAGVVREGASRADITAEFEPTATLMATLTPWLDEAGFEAAPGEPLLLRRVVDSQGKSRAWINGRTATVSQLKELGEHLVDIHGQHAWQSLTRADSVRALVDAQAGVDTATLQSAWVARREAQQKLEDARLRQADLDRERERLQWQIGELDKLNPQADEWDELNAEHQRLSHGQAILDGARLALDAVSEADDSADSLTSRAIDALEEVATYEPELANALEVLRGAQAQLQDAAHSINAALRHTELDPDRLQELDGRLSMWMSLARRYRRQPAELPELLQSWKQELAELDAAADLAGLEQQADAAHKAWVTTAKAVSKQRAAVAPQLSQAVTQAMQTLGMAGGRFEVTLIKQDAPQAFGLESVEFLVAGHAGSTPRPLGKVASGGELSRLALAIAVTTSQSTPEGAAVGTLIFDEIDSGVGGAVADTVGQLMQQLGRDRQVLAVTHLAQVAACAHQHLVVSKALKDGQTSSDIRAVDDTERVHEIARMLGGAITDTSRAHAQAMLQSAREHETAANRPAPRNSSKKVAA
;
A
#
# COMPACT_ATOMS: atom_id res chain seq x y z
N MET A 1 -25.21 14.97 -0.09
CA MET A 1 -25.82 15.86 0.93
C MET A 1 -26.52 15.03 2.01
N LEU A 2 -26.65 15.58 3.21
CA LEU A 2 -27.42 14.98 4.30
C LEU A 2 -28.92 15.21 4.01
N ARG A 3 -29.66 14.12 3.83
CA ARG A 3 -31.09 14.17 3.48
C ARG A 3 -31.99 14.17 4.71
N ARG A 4 -31.65 13.31 5.70
CA ARG A 4 -32.49 13.11 6.87
C ARG A 4 -31.66 12.71 8.08
N LEU A 5 -32.06 13.20 9.25
CA LEU A 5 -31.46 12.84 10.54
C LEU A 5 -32.57 12.37 11.50
N ILE A 6 -32.43 11.15 12.01
CA ILE A 6 -33.38 10.54 12.93
C ILE A 6 -32.67 10.27 14.26
N LEU A 7 -33.22 10.77 15.34
CA LEU A 7 -32.72 10.58 16.70
C LEU A 7 -33.79 9.91 17.56
N ARG A 8 -33.36 9.01 18.44
CA ARG A 8 -34.18 8.43 19.50
C ARG A 8 -33.39 8.38 20.79
N ASP A 9 -34.00 8.90 21.86
CA ASP A 9 -33.48 8.92 23.23
C ASP A 9 -32.03 9.46 23.34
N PHE A 10 -31.79 10.56 22.64
CA PHE A 10 -30.49 11.23 22.56
C PHE A 10 -30.47 12.51 23.41
N VAL A 11 -29.63 12.55 24.44
CA VAL A 11 -29.48 13.66 25.41
C VAL A 11 -30.83 14.05 26.03
N ILE A 12 -31.48 15.10 25.52
CA ILE A 12 -32.82 15.57 25.94
C ILE A 12 -33.90 15.36 24.86
N VAL A 13 -33.56 14.71 23.76
CA VAL A 13 -34.49 14.43 22.65
C VAL A 13 -35.05 13.02 22.82
N THR A 14 -36.38 12.90 22.90
CA THR A 14 -37.06 11.59 22.95
C THR A 14 -37.14 10.97 21.55
N ALA A 15 -37.60 11.71 20.59
CA ALA A 15 -37.67 11.32 19.17
C ALA A 15 -37.60 12.59 18.31
N LEU A 16 -36.81 12.53 17.25
CA LEU A 16 -36.66 13.59 16.28
C LEU A 16 -36.52 12.98 14.90
N ASP A 17 -37.16 13.58 13.93
CA ASP A 17 -37.07 13.20 12.53
C ASP A 17 -37.08 14.48 11.70
N VAL A 18 -35.93 14.80 11.11
CA VAL A 18 -35.71 16.08 10.39
C VAL A 18 -35.26 15.83 8.98
N ASP A 19 -36.02 16.34 8.03
CA ASP A 19 -35.64 16.42 6.61
C ASP A 19 -34.83 17.70 6.37
N LEU A 20 -33.68 17.52 5.74
CA LEU A 20 -32.76 18.59 5.38
C LEU A 20 -32.73 18.76 3.87
N ARG A 21 -32.72 20.01 3.42
CA ARG A 21 -32.77 20.36 1.98
C ARG A 21 -31.42 20.86 1.50
N GLN A 22 -31.25 20.90 0.21
CA GLN A 22 -30.14 21.63 -0.43
C GLN A 22 -30.26 23.11 -0.10
N GLY A 23 -29.13 23.81 -0.05
CA GLY A 23 -29.08 25.21 0.28
C GLY A 23 -28.56 25.49 1.69
N PHE A 24 -28.77 26.70 2.15
CA PHE A 24 -28.41 27.11 3.49
C PHE A 24 -29.57 26.90 4.47
N THR A 25 -29.36 26.10 5.49
CA THR A 25 -30.28 25.83 6.60
C THR A 25 -29.78 26.50 7.86
N ALA A 26 -30.55 27.44 8.44
CA ALA A 26 -30.29 28.00 9.75
C ALA A 26 -30.99 27.22 10.85
N LEU A 27 -30.29 26.95 11.94
CA LEU A 27 -30.80 26.35 13.17
C LEU A 27 -30.81 27.40 14.27
N THR A 28 -31.99 27.81 14.71
CA THR A 28 -32.17 28.80 15.76
C THR A 28 -32.91 28.23 16.98
N GLY A 29 -33.13 29.01 18.02
CA GLY A 29 -33.84 28.60 19.22
C GLY A 29 -33.27 29.26 20.47
N GLU A 30 -33.88 29.08 21.62
CA GLU A 30 -33.44 29.63 22.88
C GLU A 30 -32.06 29.10 23.31
N THR A 31 -31.33 29.93 24.10
CA THR A 31 -30.04 29.50 24.68
C THR A 31 -30.24 28.28 25.59
N GLY A 32 -29.43 27.23 25.39
CA GLY A 32 -29.59 25.99 26.15
C GLY A 32 -30.75 25.09 25.67
N ALA A 33 -31.43 25.42 24.55
CA ALA A 33 -32.48 24.56 23.96
C ALA A 33 -31.96 23.30 23.28
N GLY A 34 -30.63 23.13 23.20
CA GLY A 34 -30.06 21.97 22.56
C GLY A 34 -29.79 22.15 21.07
N LYS A 35 -29.48 23.38 20.63
CA LYS A 35 -29.10 23.64 19.22
C LYS A 35 -27.94 22.78 18.72
N SER A 36 -26.92 22.61 19.55
CA SER A 36 -25.75 21.78 19.23
C SER A 36 -26.07 20.25 19.22
N ILE A 37 -27.21 19.85 19.82
CA ILE A 37 -27.60 18.41 19.87
C ILE A 37 -27.65 17.78 18.47
N LEU A 38 -28.10 18.53 17.45
CA LEU A 38 -28.17 18.06 16.07
C LEU A 38 -26.75 17.81 15.50
N ILE A 39 -25.83 18.71 15.80
CA ILE A 39 -24.42 18.60 15.39
C ILE A 39 -23.74 17.46 16.15
N ASP A 40 -23.96 17.37 17.46
CA ASP A 40 -23.40 16.29 18.31
C ASP A 40 -23.87 14.91 17.85
N ALA A 41 -25.18 14.78 17.56
CA ALA A 41 -25.76 13.55 17.04
C ALA A 41 -25.15 13.18 15.68
N LEU A 42 -24.97 14.14 14.79
CA LEU A 42 -24.36 13.90 13.49
C LEU A 42 -22.90 13.53 13.61
N GLN A 43 -22.13 14.22 14.45
CA GLN A 43 -20.74 13.85 14.75
C GLN A 43 -20.63 12.40 15.25
N LEU A 44 -21.57 11.99 16.11
CA LEU A 44 -21.61 10.62 16.62
C LEU A 44 -21.92 9.61 15.52
N ALA A 45 -22.87 9.91 14.64
CA ALA A 45 -23.19 9.09 13.46
C ALA A 45 -22.00 8.98 12.49
N LEU A 46 -21.19 10.03 12.38
CA LEU A 46 -19.96 10.10 11.57
C LEU A 46 -18.72 9.52 12.27
N GLY A 47 -18.88 8.80 13.38
CA GLY A 47 -17.78 8.07 14.00
C GLY A 47 -17.01 8.82 15.09
N SER A 48 -17.51 9.93 15.62
CA SER A 48 -16.95 10.59 16.81
C SER A 48 -17.10 9.70 18.05
N ARG A 49 -16.25 9.94 19.06
CA ARG A 49 -16.29 9.20 20.33
C ARG A 49 -17.56 9.55 21.10
N GLY A 50 -18.33 8.53 21.49
CA GLY A 50 -19.51 8.67 22.32
C GLY A 50 -19.32 7.94 23.66
N ASP A 51 -19.98 8.47 24.69
CA ASP A 51 -20.03 7.90 26.02
C ASP A 51 -21.50 7.71 26.49
N ALA A 52 -21.71 7.22 27.71
CA ALA A 52 -23.03 7.02 28.28
C ALA A 52 -23.85 8.33 28.44
N GLY A 53 -23.19 9.48 28.52
CA GLY A 53 -23.84 10.78 28.69
C GLY A 53 -24.70 11.23 27.50
N VAL A 54 -24.54 10.59 26.34
CA VAL A 54 -25.39 10.85 25.16
C VAL A 54 -26.75 10.16 25.22
N VAL A 55 -26.94 9.19 26.14
CA VAL A 55 -28.20 8.49 26.32
C VAL A 55 -29.13 9.32 27.22
N ARG A 56 -30.36 9.52 26.75
CA ARG A 56 -31.37 10.27 27.54
C ARG A 56 -31.59 9.61 28.90
N GLU A 57 -31.74 10.41 29.93
CA GLU A 57 -32.00 9.92 31.28
C GLU A 57 -33.24 9.04 31.32
N GLY A 58 -33.10 7.85 31.90
CA GLY A 58 -34.16 6.84 31.98
C GLY A 58 -34.28 5.94 30.73
N ALA A 59 -33.55 6.21 29.65
CA ALA A 59 -33.52 5.36 28.47
C ALA A 59 -32.40 4.32 28.54
N SER A 60 -32.59 3.20 27.85
CA SER A 60 -31.59 2.11 27.80
C SER A 60 -30.51 2.35 26.73
N ARG A 61 -30.81 3.13 25.71
CA ARG A 61 -29.90 3.43 24.58
C ARG A 61 -30.33 4.67 23.82
N ALA A 62 -29.37 5.33 23.19
CA ALA A 62 -29.60 6.33 22.15
C ALA A 62 -29.40 5.70 20.78
N ASP A 63 -30.22 6.09 19.79
CA ASP A 63 -30.16 5.59 18.42
C ASP A 63 -30.17 6.78 17.45
N ILE A 64 -29.16 6.87 16.63
CA ILE A 64 -28.94 7.95 15.67
C ILE A 64 -28.82 7.35 14.28
N THR A 65 -29.60 7.85 13.32
CA THR A 65 -29.53 7.46 11.92
C THR A 65 -29.44 8.70 11.03
N ALA A 66 -28.44 8.71 10.14
CA ALA A 66 -28.22 9.76 9.16
C ALA A 66 -28.30 9.16 7.75
N GLU A 67 -29.17 9.74 6.91
CA GLU A 67 -29.34 9.37 5.50
C GLU A 67 -28.65 10.41 4.62
N PHE A 68 -27.77 9.92 3.74
CA PHE A 68 -27.05 10.76 2.80
C PHE A 68 -27.42 10.41 1.37
N GLU A 69 -27.48 11.43 0.54
CA GLU A 69 -27.62 11.32 -0.92
C GLU A 69 -26.36 11.92 -1.57
N PRO A 70 -25.31 11.09 -1.79
CA PRO A 70 -24.08 11.55 -2.44
C PRO A 70 -24.35 11.93 -3.90
N THR A 71 -23.59 12.87 -4.44
CA THR A 71 -23.57 13.13 -5.89
C THR A 71 -23.03 11.91 -6.63
N ALA A 72 -23.39 11.76 -7.91
CA ALA A 72 -22.91 10.65 -8.75
C ALA A 72 -21.36 10.57 -8.76
N THR A 73 -20.69 11.71 -8.78
CA THR A 73 -19.22 11.79 -8.76
C THR A 73 -18.64 11.31 -7.43
N LEU A 74 -19.22 11.75 -6.30
CA LEU A 74 -18.77 11.29 -4.98
C LEU A 74 -19.06 9.80 -4.81
N MET A 75 -20.22 9.33 -5.27
CA MET A 75 -20.56 7.90 -5.20
C MET A 75 -19.60 7.05 -6.02
N ALA A 76 -19.20 7.48 -7.21
CA ALA A 76 -18.19 6.79 -8.02
C ALA A 76 -16.81 6.68 -7.30
N THR A 77 -16.47 7.69 -6.51
CA THR A 77 -15.24 7.67 -5.70
C THR A 77 -15.36 6.74 -4.49
N LEU A 78 -16.55 6.64 -3.88
CA LEU A 78 -16.78 5.83 -2.68
C LEU A 78 -17.05 4.35 -3.00
N THR A 79 -17.60 4.03 -4.17
CA THR A 79 -17.99 2.67 -4.55
C THR A 79 -16.87 1.64 -4.38
N PRO A 80 -15.62 1.84 -4.83
CA PRO A 80 -14.57 0.86 -4.63
C PRO A 80 -14.31 0.54 -3.14
N TRP A 81 -14.33 1.56 -2.30
CA TRP A 81 -14.16 1.38 -0.85
C TRP A 81 -15.36 0.68 -0.20
N LEU A 82 -16.59 1.04 -0.61
CA LEU A 82 -17.81 0.40 -0.11
C LEU A 82 -17.87 -1.09 -0.48
N ASP A 83 -17.46 -1.44 -1.70
CA ASP A 83 -17.44 -2.82 -2.20
C ASP A 83 -16.37 -3.64 -1.48
N GLU A 84 -15.15 -3.11 -1.33
CA GLU A 84 -14.06 -3.79 -0.62
C GLU A 84 -14.38 -4.01 0.87
N ALA A 85 -15.02 -3.02 1.51
CA ALA A 85 -15.43 -3.10 2.91
C ALA A 85 -16.74 -3.88 3.13
N GLY A 86 -17.43 -4.30 2.07
CA GLY A 86 -18.67 -5.06 2.13
C GLY A 86 -19.89 -4.22 2.51
N PHE A 87 -19.92 -2.93 2.19
CA PHE A 87 -21.01 -2.00 2.48
C PHE A 87 -21.77 -1.53 1.23
N GLU A 88 -21.81 -2.35 0.19
CA GLU A 88 -22.47 -2.01 -1.09
C GLU A 88 -23.85 -1.37 -0.87
N ALA A 89 -24.15 -0.32 -1.60
CA ALA A 89 -25.47 0.30 -1.70
C ALA A 89 -26.11 -0.09 -3.03
N ALA A 90 -27.42 -0.31 -3.04
CA ALA A 90 -28.12 -0.48 -4.30
C ALA A 90 -28.09 0.85 -5.10
N PRO A 91 -28.00 0.81 -6.43
CA PRO A 91 -27.98 2.01 -7.24
C PRO A 91 -29.21 2.90 -6.98
N GLY A 92 -28.98 4.16 -6.59
CA GLY A 92 -30.03 5.13 -6.30
C GLY A 92 -30.61 5.08 -4.88
N GLU A 93 -30.14 4.17 -4.04
CA GLU A 93 -30.49 4.19 -2.61
C GLU A 93 -29.60 5.18 -1.83
N PRO A 94 -30.16 5.84 -0.79
CA PRO A 94 -29.39 6.70 0.08
C PRO A 94 -28.37 5.89 0.89
N LEU A 95 -27.23 6.48 1.16
CA LEU A 95 -26.22 5.92 2.05
C LEU A 95 -26.66 6.10 3.51
N LEU A 96 -26.81 5.00 4.24
CA LEU A 96 -27.34 4.98 5.59
C LEU A 96 -26.26 4.76 6.62
N LEU A 97 -26.05 5.72 7.54
CA LEU A 97 -25.14 5.62 8.66
C LEU A 97 -25.97 5.56 9.95
N ARG A 98 -25.75 4.52 10.77
CA ARG A 98 -26.46 4.38 12.04
C ARG A 98 -25.49 4.11 13.18
N ARG A 99 -25.76 4.76 14.31
CA ARG A 99 -25.02 4.60 15.55
C ARG A 99 -25.97 4.36 16.72
N VAL A 100 -25.66 3.37 17.54
CA VAL A 100 -26.39 3.11 18.80
C VAL A 100 -25.39 3.11 19.95
N VAL A 101 -25.70 3.84 21.00
CA VAL A 101 -24.93 3.87 22.26
C VAL A 101 -25.84 3.46 23.40
N ASP A 102 -25.43 2.50 24.22
CA ASP A 102 -26.20 2.07 25.39
C ASP A 102 -25.85 2.87 26.65
N SER A 103 -26.66 2.73 27.70
CA SER A 103 -26.48 3.41 28.99
C SER A 103 -25.17 3.06 29.72
N GLN A 104 -24.42 2.06 29.25
CA GLN A 104 -23.08 1.69 29.75
C GLN A 104 -21.95 2.25 28.87
N GLY A 105 -22.28 3.03 27.82
CA GLY A 105 -21.31 3.61 26.91
C GLY A 105 -20.82 2.64 25.81
N LYS A 106 -21.37 1.41 25.72
CA LYS A 106 -21.05 0.51 24.61
C LYS A 106 -21.73 1.01 23.33
N SER A 107 -20.99 0.99 22.26
CA SER A 107 -21.39 1.58 21.00
C SER A 107 -21.34 0.56 19.86
N ARG A 108 -22.37 0.60 18.99
CA ARG A 108 -22.45 -0.20 17.76
C ARG A 108 -22.71 0.71 16.58
N ALA A 109 -22.18 0.34 15.44
CA ALA A 109 -22.26 1.12 14.21
C ALA A 109 -22.70 0.27 13.02
N TRP A 110 -23.37 0.89 12.07
CA TRP A 110 -23.79 0.25 10.83
C TRP A 110 -23.67 1.22 9.65
N ILE A 111 -23.28 0.68 8.51
CA ILE A 111 -23.31 1.33 7.19
C ILE A 111 -24.20 0.46 6.30
N ASN A 112 -25.22 1.06 5.68
CA ASN A 112 -26.19 0.37 4.82
C ASN A 112 -26.78 -0.91 5.47
N GLY A 113 -27.05 -0.86 6.79
CA GLY A 113 -27.59 -1.97 7.55
C GLY A 113 -26.59 -3.06 7.93
N ARG A 114 -25.34 -3.03 7.46
CA ARG A 114 -24.27 -3.97 7.81
C ARG A 114 -23.44 -3.42 8.97
N THR A 115 -23.00 -4.28 9.88
CA THR A 115 -22.21 -3.88 11.06
C THR A 115 -20.86 -3.29 10.62
N ALA A 116 -20.54 -2.11 11.13
CA ALA A 116 -19.32 -1.38 10.84
C ALA A 116 -18.53 -1.05 12.11
N THR A 117 -17.25 -0.76 11.97
CA THR A 117 -16.42 -0.19 13.02
C THR A 117 -16.59 1.33 13.09
N VAL A 118 -16.24 1.93 14.22
CA VAL A 118 -16.24 3.39 14.40
C VAL A 118 -15.24 4.06 13.44
N SER A 119 -14.12 3.41 13.17
CA SER A 119 -13.11 3.90 12.24
C SER A 119 -13.63 3.96 10.80
N GLN A 120 -14.39 2.95 10.37
CA GLN A 120 -15.03 2.95 9.04
C GLN A 120 -16.10 4.03 8.91
N LEU A 121 -16.91 4.26 9.98
CA LEU A 121 -17.84 5.39 9.99
C LEU A 121 -17.10 6.74 9.87
N LYS A 122 -15.97 6.88 10.57
CA LYS A 122 -15.18 8.10 10.54
C LYS A 122 -14.57 8.35 9.16
N GLU A 123 -13.99 7.31 8.57
CA GLU A 123 -13.41 7.37 7.23
C GLU A 123 -14.44 7.78 6.18
N LEU A 124 -15.61 7.12 6.19
CA LEU A 124 -16.71 7.47 5.28
C LEU A 124 -17.25 8.87 5.57
N GLY A 125 -17.40 9.23 6.85
CA GLY A 125 -17.92 10.53 7.29
C GLY A 125 -17.09 11.72 6.81
N GLU A 126 -15.77 11.55 6.72
CA GLU A 126 -14.83 12.57 6.22
C GLU A 126 -15.08 12.95 4.75
N HIS A 127 -15.70 12.08 3.97
CA HIS A 127 -16.10 12.36 2.59
C HIS A 127 -17.50 12.98 2.47
N LEU A 128 -18.34 12.87 3.50
CA LEU A 128 -19.75 13.27 3.45
C LEU A 128 -20.00 14.64 4.06
N VAL A 129 -19.37 14.94 5.19
CA VAL A 129 -19.64 16.15 5.99
C VAL A 129 -18.35 16.76 6.50
N ASP A 130 -18.23 18.07 6.38
CA ASP A 130 -17.20 18.86 7.06
C ASP A 130 -17.84 19.76 8.11
N ILE A 131 -17.41 19.61 9.38
CA ILE A 131 -17.98 20.31 10.52
C ILE A 131 -16.97 21.32 11.07
N HIS A 132 -17.37 22.59 11.11
CA HIS A 132 -16.57 23.70 11.57
C HIS A 132 -17.13 24.27 12.88
N GLY A 133 -16.43 24.02 14.01
CA GLY A 133 -16.83 24.46 15.36
C GLY A 133 -15.78 24.11 16.41
N GLN A 134 -16.03 24.39 17.70
CA GLN A 134 -15.03 24.26 18.79
C GLN A 134 -14.35 22.88 18.91
N HIS A 135 -14.99 21.82 18.43
CA HIS A 135 -14.49 20.44 18.59
C HIS A 135 -14.27 19.67 17.27
N ALA A 136 -14.38 20.32 16.11
CA ALA A 136 -14.48 19.61 14.82
C ALA A 136 -13.60 20.18 13.69
N TRP A 137 -12.35 20.50 13.98
CA TRP A 137 -11.39 21.02 12.98
C TRP A 137 -10.63 19.89 12.28
N GLN A 138 -11.33 18.98 11.60
CA GLN A 138 -10.63 17.81 11.09
C GLN A 138 -10.05 18.04 9.68
N SER A 139 -10.75 18.72 8.76
CA SER A 139 -10.29 18.85 7.38
C SER A 139 -9.20 19.90 7.17
N LEU A 140 -9.41 21.14 7.66
CA LEU A 140 -8.47 22.25 7.41
C LEU A 140 -7.18 22.22 8.24
N THR A 141 -7.03 21.27 9.19
CA THR A 141 -5.79 21.03 9.94
C THR A 141 -5.05 19.79 9.47
N ARG A 142 -5.65 18.97 8.61
CA ARG A 142 -5.02 17.78 8.03
C ARG A 142 -4.23 18.16 6.78
N ALA A 143 -2.95 17.82 6.78
CA ALA A 143 -2.05 18.14 5.67
C ALA A 143 -2.57 17.63 4.31
N ASP A 144 -3.22 16.46 4.28
CA ASP A 144 -3.76 15.88 3.06
C ASP A 144 -4.94 16.68 2.51
N SER A 145 -5.85 17.12 3.40
CA SER A 145 -7.03 17.93 3.01
C SER A 145 -6.63 19.33 2.56
N VAL A 146 -5.69 19.95 3.29
CA VAL A 146 -5.11 21.26 2.93
C VAL A 146 -4.45 21.18 1.54
N ARG A 147 -3.66 20.13 1.30
CA ARG A 147 -3.02 19.91 0.01
C ARG A 147 -4.04 19.68 -1.10
N ALA A 148 -5.04 18.81 -0.87
CA ALA A 148 -6.08 18.52 -1.85
C ALA A 148 -6.84 19.78 -2.27
N LEU A 149 -7.10 20.71 -1.32
CA LEU A 149 -7.74 21.98 -1.59
C LEU A 149 -6.86 22.88 -2.49
N VAL A 150 -5.55 22.98 -2.19
CA VAL A 150 -4.62 23.76 -3.02
C VAL A 150 -4.44 23.11 -4.40
N ASP A 151 -4.36 21.78 -4.46
CA ASP A 151 -4.23 21.02 -5.70
C ASP A 151 -5.46 21.21 -6.62
N ALA A 152 -6.66 21.19 -6.05
CA ALA A 152 -7.89 21.49 -6.78
C ALA A 152 -7.90 22.92 -7.34
N GLN A 153 -7.46 23.91 -6.55
CA GLN A 153 -7.36 25.31 -7.00
C GLN A 153 -6.27 25.50 -8.07
N ALA A 154 -5.20 24.72 -7.99
CA ALA A 154 -4.08 24.76 -8.93
C ALA A 154 -4.32 23.94 -10.22
N GLY A 155 -5.42 23.19 -10.30
CA GLY A 155 -5.70 22.27 -11.40
C GLY A 155 -4.64 21.18 -11.55
N VAL A 156 -4.14 20.66 -10.42
CA VAL A 156 -3.11 19.60 -10.39
C VAL A 156 -3.71 18.28 -10.85
N ASP A 157 -3.07 17.63 -11.81
CA ASP A 157 -3.36 16.23 -12.15
C ASP A 157 -2.70 15.29 -11.13
N THR A 158 -3.46 15.00 -10.07
CA THR A 158 -3.01 14.11 -8.99
C THR A 158 -2.89 12.66 -9.45
N ALA A 159 -3.66 12.23 -10.46
CA ALA A 159 -3.62 10.87 -10.98
C ALA A 159 -2.30 10.59 -11.69
N THR A 160 -1.83 11.51 -12.54
CA THR A 160 -0.52 11.41 -13.20
C THR A 160 0.62 11.41 -12.19
N LEU A 161 0.56 12.25 -11.14
CA LEU A 161 1.58 12.26 -10.09
C LEU A 161 1.62 10.93 -9.32
N GLN A 162 0.45 10.40 -8.97
CA GLN A 162 0.31 9.12 -8.27
C GLN A 162 0.83 7.95 -9.12
N SER A 163 0.48 7.90 -10.41
CA SER A 163 0.99 6.88 -11.33
C SER A 163 2.51 6.91 -11.42
N ALA A 164 3.10 8.10 -11.55
CA ALA A 164 4.56 8.26 -11.60
C ALA A 164 5.24 7.84 -10.28
N TRP A 165 4.60 8.09 -9.14
CA TRP A 165 5.06 7.63 -7.83
C TRP A 165 5.05 6.11 -7.70
N VAL A 166 3.95 5.46 -8.09
CA VAL A 166 3.82 4.00 -8.05
C VAL A 166 4.88 3.35 -8.94
N ALA A 167 5.01 3.82 -10.19
CA ALA A 167 6.02 3.31 -11.13
C ALA A 167 7.45 3.45 -10.58
N ARG A 168 7.77 4.60 -9.97
CA ARG A 168 9.06 4.83 -9.31
C ARG A 168 9.29 3.85 -8.16
N ARG A 169 8.28 3.67 -7.29
CA ARG A 169 8.37 2.78 -6.13
C ARG A 169 8.58 1.33 -6.56
N GLU A 170 7.83 0.87 -7.56
CA GLU A 170 7.94 -0.49 -8.09
C GLU A 170 9.31 -0.74 -8.73
N ALA A 171 9.81 0.21 -9.53
CA ALA A 171 11.14 0.10 -10.16
C ALA A 171 12.25 0.09 -9.10
N GLN A 172 12.14 0.92 -8.07
CA GLN A 172 13.08 0.95 -6.95
C GLN A 172 13.06 -0.36 -6.15
N GLN A 173 11.88 -0.90 -5.88
CA GLN A 173 11.72 -2.17 -5.15
C GLN A 173 12.34 -3.34 -5.93
N LYS A 174 12.08 -3.41 -7.26
CA LYS A 174 12.68 -4.43 -8.11
C LYS A 174 14.20 -4.38 -8.10
N LEU A 175 14.77 -3.17 -8.15
CA LEU A 175 16.22 -2.96 -8.08
C LEU A 175 16.80 -3.39 -6.72
N GLU A 176 16.15 -3.03 -5.61
CA GLU A 176 16.57 -3.44 -4.27
C GLU A 176 16.52 -4.96 -4.08
N ASP A 177 15.42 -5.59 -4.50
CA ASP A 177 15.27 -7.04 -4.45
C ASP A 177 16.32 -7.75 -5.31
N ALA A 178 16.63 -7.20 -6.50
CA ALA A 178 17.68 -7.73 -7.36
C ALA A 178 19.06 -7.57 -6.74
N ARG A 179 19.37 -6.43 -6.11
CA ARG A 179 20.64 -6.21 -5.41
C ARG A 179 20.83 -7.14 -4.21
N LEU A 180 19.77 -7.40 -3.46
CA LEU A 180 19.81 -8.36 -2.36
C LEU A 180 20.07 -9.78 -2.88
N ARG A 181 19.39 -10.18 -3.96
CA ARG A 181 19.63 -11.48 -4.62
C ARG A 181 21.05 -11.55 -5.21
N GLN A 182 21.54 -10.48 -5.81
CA GLN A 182 22.89 -10.43 -6.37
C GLN A 182 23.96 -10.72 -5.32
N ALA A 183 23.82 -10.20 -4.12
CA ALA A 183 24.76 -10.48 -3.04
C ALA A 183 24.78 -11.97 -2.62
N ASP A 184 23.64 -12.66 -2.75
CA ASP A 184 23.57 -14.12 -2.54
C ASP A 184 24.13 -14.88 -3.74
N LEU A 185 23.83 -14.43 -4.95
CA LEU A 185 24.37 -15.01 -6.19
C LEU A 185 25.89 -14.86 -6.29
N ASP A 186 26.44 -13.73 -5.87
CA ASP A 186 27.89 -13.49 -5.86
C ASP A 186 28.60 -14.44 -4.89
N ARG A 187 28.04 -14.69 -3.71
CA ARG A 187 28.58 -15.67 -2.75
C ARG A 187 28.52 -17.10 -3.31
N GLU A 188 27.43 -17.45 -3.96
CA GLU A 188 27.26 -18.76 -4.59
C GLU A 188 28.22 -18.93 -5.78
N ARG A 189 28.39 -17.88 -6.57
CA ARG A 189 29.37 -17.81 -7.66
C ARG A 189 30.81 -17.99 -7.16
N GLU A 190 31.22 -17.28 -6.12
CA GLU A 190 32.53 -17.44 -5.51
C GLU A 190 32.74 -18.86 -4.99
N ARG A 191 31.72 -19.45 -4.37
CA ARG A 191 31.74 -20.83 -3.90
C ARG A 191 31.97 -21.81 -5.05
N LEU A 192 31.17 -21.69 -6.12
CA LEU A 192 31.28 -22.56 -7.31
C LEU A 192 32.62 -22.37 -8.01
N GLN A 193 33.08 -21.15 -8.20
CA GLN A 193 34.38 -20.85 -8.81
C GLN A 193 35.53 -21.50 -8.02
N TRP A 194 35.50 -21.42 -6.69
CA TRP A 194 36.50 -22.06 -5.83
C TRP A 194 36.43 -23.60 -5.96
N GLN A 195 35.24 -24.19 -5.92
CA GLN A 195 35.05 -25.64 -6.04
C GLN A 195 35.46 -26.17 -7.41
N ILE A 196 35.10 -25.47 -8.48
CA ILE A 196 35.54 -25.76 -9.85
C ILE A 196 37.06 -25.70 -9.95
N GLY A 197 37.67 -24.64 -9.41
CA GLY A 197 39.11 -24.47 -9.41
C GLY A 197 39.89 -25.58 -8.66
N GLU A 198 39.30 -26.17 -7.62
CA GLU A 198 39.87 -27.34 -6.93
C GLU A 198 39.77 -28.60 -7.76
N LEU A 199 38.64 -28.88 -8.42
CA LEU A 199 38.47 -30.03 -9.30
C LEU A 199 39.20 -29.91 -10.63
N ASP A 200 39.34 -28.70 -11.18
CA ASP A 200 40.11 -28.44 -12.40
C ASP A 200 41.60 -28.71 -12.23
N LYS A 201 42.16 -28.61 -11.01
CA LYS A 201 43.55 -29.03 -10.73
C LYS A 201 43.76 -30.53 -10.93
N LEU A 202 42.74 -31.34 -10.62
CA LEU A 202 42.75 -32.77 -10.89
C LEU A 202 42.42 -33.05 -12.36
N ASN A 203 41.54 -32.20 -12.99
CA ASN A 203 41.02 -32.37 -14.34
C ASN A 203 40.52 -33.78 -14.58
N PRO A 204 39.56 -34.28 -13.80
CA PRO A 204 39.11 -35.66 -13.87
C PRO A 204 38.40 -35.92 -15.19
N GLN A 205 38.79 -37.02 -15.90
CA GLN A 205 38.14 -37.45 -17.13
C GLN A 205 37.13 -38.56 -16.85
N ALA A 206 36.18 -38.73 -17.75
CA ALA A 206 35.25 -39.86 -17.68
C ALA A 206 36.05 -41.17 -17.78
N ASP A 207 35.64 -42.18 -17.02
CA ASP A 207 36.22 -43.53 -16.95
C ASP A 207 37.68 -43.60 -16.42
N GLU A 208 38.37 -42.47 -16.25
CA GLU A 208 39.77 -42.40 -15.79
C GLU A 208 39.98 -43.06 -14.42
N TRP A 209 39.03 -42.91 -13.50
CA TRP A 209 39.12 -43.54 -12.18
C TRP A 209 39.27 -45.07 -12.27
N ASP A 210 38.44 -45.73 -13.08
CA ASP A 210 38.43 -47.17 -13.19
C ASP A 210 39.69 -47.68 -13.90
N GLU A 211 40.15 -46.95 -14.93
CA GLU A 211 41.41 -47.25 -15.62
C GLU A 211 42.62 -47.13 -14.68
N LEU A 212 42.73 -46.01 -13.95
CA LEU A 212 43.84 -45.77 -12.99
C LEU A 212 43.83 -46.80 -11.87
N ASN A 213 42.67 -47.17 -11.36
CA ASN A 213 42.55 -48.14 -10.28
C ASN A 213 42.89 -49.57 -10.76
N ALA A 214 42.48 -49.95 -11.96
CA ALA A 214 42.84 -51.22 -12.58
C ALA A 214 44.34 -51.29 -12.86
N GLU A 215 44.97 -50.24 -13.42
CA GLU A 215 46.42 -50.16 -13.66
C GLU A 215 47.19 -50.21 -12.34
N HIS A 216 46.77 -49.49 -11.33
CA HIS A 216 47.41 -49.50 -9.99
C HIS A 216 47.34 -50.89 -9.35
N GLN A 217 46.18 -51.57 -9.40
CA GLN A 217 46.07 -52.94 -8.88
C GLN A 217 47.01 -53.90 -9.60
N ARG A 218 47.11 -53.81 -10.93
CA ARG A 218 48.02 -54.64 -11.72
C ARG A 218 49.49 -54.41 -11.35
N LEU A 219 49.93 -53.13 -11.23
CA LEU A 219 51.31 -52.82 -10.90
C LEU A 219 51.66 -53.11 -9.44
N SER A 220 50.75 -52.85 -8.50
CA SER A 220 50.97 -53.14 -7.08
C SER A 220 51.09 -54.63 -6.76
N HIS A 221 50.42 -55.47 -7.57
CA HIS A 221 50.52 -56.93 -7.48
C HIS A 221 51.56 -57.53 -8.44
N GLY A 222 52.26 -56.70 -9.23
CA GLY A 222 53.15 -57.14 -10.30
C GLY A 222 54.22 -58.12 -9.82
N GLN A 223 54.85 -57.93 -8.68
CA GLN A 223 55.86 -58.85 -8.14
C GLN A 223 55.25 -60.23 -7.79
N ALA A 224 54.09 -60.24 -7.15
CA ALA A 224 53.39 -61.49 -6.81
C ALA A 224 52.93 -62.24 -8.05
N ILE A 225 52.52 -61.50 -9.10
CA ILE A 225 52.18 -62.11 -10.41
C ILE A 225 53.40 -62.74 -11.06
N LEU A 226 54.58 -62.05 -11.07
CA LEU A 226 55.81 -62.52 -11.60
C LEU A 226 56.32 -63.78 -10.86
N ASP A 227 56.29 -63.70 -9.51
CA ASP A 227 56.77 -64.81 -8.67
C ASP A 227 55.85 -66.06 -8.86
N GLY A 228 54.54 -65.84 -8.86
CA GLY A 228 53.56 -66.93 -9.09
C GLY A 228 53.67 -67.54 -10.50
N ALA A 229 53.85 -66.70 -11.52
CA ALA A 229 53.98 -67.16 -12.91
C ALA A 229 55.29 -67.91 -13.14
N ARG A 230 56.40 -67.43 -12.52
CA ARG A 230 57.70 -68.19 -12.58
C ARG A 230 57.59 -69.56 -11.91
N LEU A 231 57.03 -69.59 -10.69
CA LEU A 231 56.83 -70.85 -9.99
C LEU A 231 55.96 -71.84 -10.80
N ALA A 232 54.91 -71.30 -11.43
CA ALA A 232 54.06 -72.11 -12.30
C ALA A 232 54.81 -72.60 -13.55
N LEU A 233 55.63 -71.75 -14.17
CA LEU A 233 56.43 -72.12 -15.35
C LEU A 233 57.47 -73.14 -15.00
N ASP A 234 58.18 -73.00 -13.88
CA ASP A 234 59.11 -73.99 -13.37
C ASP A 234 58.44 -75.36 -13.19
N ALA A 235 57.27 -75.37 -12.54
CA ALA A 235 56.55 -76.64 -12.33
C ALA A 235 55.99 -77.26 -13.60
N VAL A 236 55.66 -76.45 -14.61
CA VAL A 236 55.08 -76.99 -15.87
C VAL A 236 56.13 -77.41 -16.86
N SER A 237 57.24 -76.64 -17.06
CA SER A 237 58.16 -76.87 -18.16
C SER A 237 59.63 -76.69 -17.91
N GLU A 238 60.10 -75.79 -16.98
CA GLU A 238 61.52 -75.39 -16.89
C GLU A 238 62.35 -76.22 -15.90
N ALA A 239 61.75 -76.75 -14.84
CA ALA A 239 62.45 -77.58 -13.88
C ALA A 239 62.77 -78.95 -14.44
N ASP A 240 63.88 -79.59 -13.99
CA ASP A 240 64.29 -80.94 -14.39
C ASP A 240 63.21 -81.98 -14.09
N ASP A 241 62.38 -81.74 -13.09
CA ASP A 241 61.26 -82.60 -12.70
C ASP A 241 59.90 -81.94 -13.02
N SER A 242 59.88 -81.07 -14.03
CA SER A 242 58.65 -80.45 -14.50
C SER A 242 57.64 -81.45 -15.04
N ALA A 243 56.38 -80.99 -15.07
CA ALA A 243 55.29 -81.82 -15.58
C ALA A 243 55.54 -82.31 -17.06
N ASP A 244 56.05 -81.39 -17.91
CA ASP A 244 56.42 -81.69 -19.28
C ASP A 244 57.55 -82.70 -19.33
N SER A 245 58.63 -82.51 -18.55
CA SER A 245 59.77 -83.45 -18.48
C SER A 245 59.37 -84.82 -17.95
N LEU A 246 58.56 -84.88 -16.89
CA LEU A 246 58.05 -86.14 -16.35
C LEU A 246 57.12 -86.83 -17.33
N THR A 247 56.27 -86.07 -18.05
CA THR A 247 55.37 -86.59 -19.07
C THR A 247 56.18 -87.16 -20.28
N SER A 248 57.21 -86.43 -20.72
CA SER A 248 58.14 -86.89 -21.79
C SER A 248 58.80 -88.22 -21.42
N ARG A 249 59.36 -88.30 -20.22
CA ARG A 249 59.96 -89.57 -19.73
C ARG A 249 58.98 -90.73 -19.67
N ALA A 250 57.69 -90.42 -19.30
CA ALA A 250 56.66 -91.47 -19.33
C ALA A 250 56.30 -91.90 -20.74
N ILE A 251 56.26 -90.92 -21.68
CA ILE A 251 56.06 -91.22 -23.13
C ILE A 251 57.18 -92.08 -23.65
N ASP A 252 58.45 -91.70 -23.43
CA ASP A 252 59.62 -92.43 -23.89
C ASP A 252 59.61 -93.86 -23.35
N ALA A 253 59.32 -94.07 -22.09
CA ALA A 253 59.24 -95.34 -21.46
C ALA A 253 58.10 -96.27 -22.06
N LEU A 254 56.97 -95.63 -22.40
CA LEU A 254 55.86 -96.36 -22.98
C LEU A 254 56.00 -96.62 -24.49
N GLU A 255 56.69 -95.73 -25.24
CA GLU A 255 56.93 -95.94 -26.69
C GLU A 255 57.69 -97.21 -26.94
N GLU A 256 58.67 -97.59 -26.10
CA GLU A 256 59.44 -98.84 -26.26
C GLU A 256 58.59 -100.11 -26.08
N VAL A 257 57.54 -100.06 -25.23
CA VAL A 257 56.74 -101.20 -24.86
C VAL A 257 55.32 -101.27 -25.48
N ALA A 258 54.81 -100.17 -26.03
CA ALA A 258 53.46 -100.07 -26.63
C ALA A 258 53.29 -100.90 -27.87
N THR A 259 54.36 -101.26 -28.54
CA THR A 259 54.35 -102.24 -29.69
C THR A 259 54.01 -103.67 -29.28
N TYR A 260 54.16 -103.95 -27.97
CA TYR A 260 53.90 -105.34 -27.48
C TYR A 260 52.55 -105.45 -26.71
N GLU A 261 51.98 -104.30 -26.25
CA GLU A 261 50.73 -104.24 -25.49
C GLU A 261 49.81 -103.10 -26.00
N PRO A 262 48.74 -103.43 -26.78
CA PRO A 262 47.88 -102.43 -27.42
C PRO A 262 47.14 -101.51 -26.44
N GLU A 263 46.89 -101.92 -25.18
CA GLU A 263 46.26 -101.08 -24.17
C GLU A 263 47.18 -99.94 -23.79
N LEU A 264 48.49 -100.06 -23.82
CA LEU A 264 49.47 -99.00 -23.55
C LEU A 264 49.53 -97.98 -24.69
N ALA A 265 49.12 -98.29 -25.90
CA ALA A 265 49.05 -97.32 -27.00
C ALA A 265 48.01 -96.18 -26.71
N ASN A 266 46.91 -96.53 -26.07
CA ASN A 266 45.90 -95.58 -25.70
C ASN A 266 46.40 -94.61 -24.59
N ALA A 267 47.16 -95.16 -23.62
CA ALA A 267 47.77 -94.36 -22.57
C ALA A 267 48.82 -93.40 -23.16
N LEU A 268 49.60 -93.86 -24.16
CA LEU A 268 50.57 -93.02 -24.84
C LEU A 268 49.95 -91.84 -25.59
N GLU A 269 48.80 -92.04 -26.24
CA GLU A 269 48.11 -90.97 -26.93
C GLU A 269 47.54 -89.89 -25.94
N VAL A 270 47.01 -90.36 -24.81
CA VAL A 270 46.53 -89.45 -23.74
C VAL A 270 47.71 -88.63 -23.17
N LEU A 271 48.90 -89.28 -22.94
CA LEU A 271 50.07 -88.56 -22.45
C LEU A 271 50.63 -87.57 -23.46
N ARG A 272 50.62 -87.84 -24.74
CA ARG A 272 51.00 -86.92 -25.82
C ARG A 272 50.03 -85.68 -25.85
N GLY A 273 48.73 -85.96 -25.71
CA GLY A 273 47.73 -84.88 -25.58
C GLY A 273 47.97 -84.02 -24.38
N ALA A 274 48.31 -84.61 -23.22
CA ALA A 274 48.63 -83.88 -22.01
C ALA A 274 49.92 -83.03 -22.15
N GLN A 275 50.93 -83.56 -22.78
CA GLN A 275 52.20 -82.85 -23.08
C GLN A 275 51.96 -81.60 -23.94
N ALA A 276 51.16 -81.72 -25.00
CA ALA A 276 50.82 -80.58 -25.84
C ALA A 276 50.08 -79.50 -25.05
N GLN A 277 49.17 -79.87 -24.15
CA GLN A 277 48.46 -78.91 -23.26
C GLN A 277 49.40 -78.23 -22.24
N LEU A 278 50.40 -79.00 -21.71
CA LEU A 278 51.42 -78.40 -20.81
C LEU A 278 52.30 -77.39 -21.56
N GLN A 279 52.69 -77.68 -22.79
CA GLN A 279 53.43 -76.73 -23.62
C GLN A 279 52.64 -75.49 -23.99
N ASP A 280 51.37 -75.61 -24.30
CA ASP A 280 50.46 -74.47 -24.53
C ASP A 280 50.30 -73.64 -23.27
N ALA A 281 50.16 -74.27 -22.10
CA ALA A 281 50.10 -73.59 -20.83
C ALA A 281 51.39 -72.83 -20.53
N ALA A 282 52.56 -73.47 -20.73
CA ALA A 282 53.88 -72.84 -20.58
C ALA A 282 54.04 -71.61 -21.50
N HIS A 283 53.60 -71.77 -22.77
CA HIS A 283 53.64 -70.63 -23.71
C HIS A 283 52.77 -69.48 -23.25
N SER A 284 51.57 -69.71 -22.74
CA SER A 284 50.66 -68.74 -22.23
C SER A 284 51.21 -67.98 -20.98
N ILE A 285 51.82 -68.76 -20.05
CA ILE A 285 52.48 -68.21 -18.87
C ILE A 285 53.67 -67.33 -19.27
N ASN A 286 54.53 -67.81 -20.21
CA ASN A 286 55.63 -67.03 -20.72
C ASN A 286 55.21 -65.74 -21.43
N ALA A 287 54.09 -65.76 -22.15
CA ALA A 287 53.53 -64.57 -22.75
C ALA A 287 53.10 -63.56 -21.67
N ALA A 288 52.44 -64.04 -20.62
CA ALA A 288 52.03 -63.14 -19.47
C ALA A 288 53.26 -62.53 -18.75
N LEU A 289 54.34 -63.34 -18.53
CA LEU A 289 55.57 -62.82 -17.92
C LEU A 289 56.26 -61.75 -18.75
N ARG A 290 56.21 -61.80 -20.08
CA ARG A 290 56.80 -60.78 -20.97
C ARG A 290 56.00 -59.46 -20.95
N HIS A 291 54.74 -59.53 -20.65
CA HIS A 291 53.84 -58.32 -20.58
C HIS A 291 53.76 -57.70 -19.17
N THR A 292 54.30 -58.33 -18.15
CA THR A 292 54.30 -57.82 -16.76
C THR A 292 55.63 -57.18 -16.50
N GLU A 293 55.63 -55.79 -16.70
CA GLU A 293 56.76 -54.95 -16.34
C GLU A 293 56.53 -54.35 -14.95
N LEU A 294 57.61 -54.34 -14.11
CA LEU A 294 57.62 -53.62 -12.85
C LEU A 294 58.05 -52.19 -13.15
N ASP A 295 57.13 -51.20 -13.03
CA ASP A 295 57.41 -49.77 -13.19
C ASP A 295 57.11 -49.06 -11.85
N PRO A 296 58.11 -48.91 -10.95
CA PRO A 296 57.91 -48.26 -9.66
C PRO A 296 57.63 -46.75 -9.79
N ASP A 297 58.15 -46.08 -10.82
CA ASP A 297 57.91 -44.63 -11.02
C ASP A 297 56.44 -44.41 -11.43
N ARG A 298 55.94 -45.27 -12.34
CA ARG A 298 54.51 -45.22 -12.73
C ARG A 298 53.58 -45.56 -11.58
N LEU A 299 53.94 -46.52 -10.73
CA LEU A 299 53.15 -46.84 -9.53
C LEU A 299 53.07 -45.65 -8.59
N GLN A 300 54.17 -44.92 -8.37
CA GLN A 300 54.19 -43.70 -7.53
C GLN A 300 53.34 -42.58 -8.13
N GLU A 301 53.36 -42.40 -9.46
CA GLU A 301 52.47 -41.42 -10.13
C GLU A 301 51.00 -41.77 -9.93
N LEU A 302 50.63 -43.05 -10.08
CA LEU A 302 49.26 -43.53 -9.86
C LEU A 302 48.79 -43.34 -8.42
N ASP A 303 49.67 -43.65 -7.43
CA ASP A 303 49.40 -43.43 -6.03
C ASP A 303 49.10 -41.95 -5.75
N GLY A 304 49.90 -41.04 -6.29
CA GLY A 304 49.72 -39.61 -6.16
C GLY A 304 48.37 -39.13 -6.76
N ARG A 305 48.07 -39.59 -7.98
CA ARG A 305 46.85 -39.21 -8.68
C ARG A 305 45.57 -39.79 -8.02
N LEU A 306 45.59 -41.08 -7.66
CA LEU A 306 44.49 -41.73 -6.92
C LEU A 306 44.29 -41.09 -5.53
N SER A 307 45.34 -40.68 -4.84
CA SER A 307 45.26 -39.97 -3.57
C SER A 307 44.54 -38.64 -3.74
N MET A 308 44.81 -37.87 -4.82
CA MET A 308 44.07 -36.63 -5.14
C MET A 308 42.58 -36.91 -5.41
N TRP A 309 42.28 -37.93 -6.20
CA TRP A 309 40.90 -38.37 -6.47
C TRP A 309 40.15 -38.69 -5.17
N MET A 310 40.72 -39.52 -4.31
CA MET A 310 40.14 -39.91 -3.02
C MET A 310 39.97 -38.72 -2.06
N SER A 311 40.92 -37.81 -2.05
CA SER A 311 40.85 -36.58 -1.20
C SER A 311 39.68 -35.69 -1.60
N LEU A 312 39.50 -35.45 -2.91
CA LEU A 312 38.41 -34.63 -3.44
C LEU A 312 37.07 -35.35 -3.29
N ALA A 313 36.99 -36.66 -3.56
CA ALA A 313 35.80 -37.48 -3.37
C ALA A 313 35.29 -37.43 -1.91
N ARG A 314 36.18 -37.54 -0.92
CA ARG A 314 35.84 -37.38 0.51
C ARG A 314 35.39 -35.97 0.85
N ARG A 315 36.10 -34.95 0.34
CA ARG A 315 35.76 -33.54 0.58
C ARG A 315 34.36 -33.23 0.10
N TYR A 316 33.99 -33.70 -1.10
CA TYR A 316 32.70 -33.42 -1.69
C TYR A 316 31.64 -34.49 -1.42
N ARG A 317 31.99 -35.54 -0.63
CA ARG A 317 31.10 -36.65 -0.25
C ARG A 317 30.49 -37.33 -1.48
N ARG A 318 31.31 -37.56 -2.49
CA ARG A 318 30.96 -38.24 -3.73
C ARG A 318 31.82 -39.47 -3.91
N GLN A 319 31.36 -40.38 -4.78
CA GLN A 319 32.23 -41.46 -5.23
C GLN A 319 33.29 -40.92 -6.20
N PRO A 320 34.51 -41.47 -6.22
CA PRO A 320 35.54 -40.96 -7.12
C PRO A 320 35.10 -40.91 -8.58
N ALA A 321 34.44 -41.93 -9.11
CA ALA A 321 33.93 -41.98 -10.48
C ALA A 321 32.91 -40.88 -10.82
N GLU A 322 32.26 -40.21 -9.81
CA GLU A 322 31.28 -39.14 -10.01
C GLU A 322 31.92 -37.75 -10.15
N LEU A 323 33.24 -37.60 -9.89
CA LEU A 323 33.88 -36.28 -9.91
C LEU A 323 33.86 -35.58 -11.28
N PRO A 324 33.98 -36.25 -12.43
CA PRO A 324 33.86 -35.63 -13.75
C PRO A 324 32.46 -35.03 -13.98
N GLU A 325 31.40 -35.75 -13.64
CA GLU A 325 30.02 -35.29 -13.77
C GLU A 325 29.74 -34.12 -12.82
N LEU A 326 30.27 -34.19 -11.59
CA LEU A 326 30.15 -33.10 -10.60
C LEU A 326 30.81 -31.82 -11.10
N LEU A 327 31.98 -31.90 -11.69
CA LEU A 327 32.68 -30.77 -12.29
C LEU A 327 31.86 -30.14 -13.43
N GLN A 328 31.30 -30.96 -14.29
CA GLN A 328 30.47 -30.50 -15.40
C GLN A 328 29.19 -29.81 -14.89
N SER A 329 28.53 -30.42 -13.91
CA SER A 329 27.33 -29.86 -13.27
C SER A 329 27.60 -28.47 -12.68
N TRP A 330 28.70 -28.30 -11.94
CA TRP A 330 29.06 -27.00 -11.37
C TRP A 330 29.42 -25.96 -12.43
N LYS A 331 30.08 -26.33 -13.50
CA LYS A 331 30.35 -25.42 -14.64
C LYS A 331 29.05 -24.95 -15.31
N GLN A 332 28.08 -25.84 -15.44
CA GLN A 332 26.78 -25.49 -15.98
C GLN A 332 26.01 -24.55 -15.01
N GLU A 333 25.97 -24.86 -13.73
CA GLU A 333 25.33 -24.03 -12.70
C GLU A 333 25.93 -22.62 -12.65
N LEU A 334 27.27 -22.51 -12.73
CA LEU A 334 27.94 -21.22 -12.81
C LEU A 334 27.57 -20.42 -14.05
N ALA A 335 27.43 -21.07 -15.21
CA ALA A 335 27.02 -20.41 -16.45
C ALA A 335 25.56 -19.92 -16.39
N GLU A 336 24.67 -20.64 -15.72
CA GLU A 336 23.29 -20.24 -15.49
C GLU A 336 23.21 -19.02 -14.55
N LEU A 337 24.01 -18.99 -13.48
CA LEU A 337 24.11 -17.84 -12.57
C LEU A 337 24.65 -16.59 -13.29
N ASP A 338 25.64 -16.73 -14.15
CA ASP A 338 26.20 -15.61 -14.91
C ASP A 338 25.20 -15.00 -15.92
N ALA A 339 24.24 -15.80 -16.42
CA ALA A 339 23.22 -15.35 -17.35
C ALA A 339 22.03 -14.63 -16.66
N ALA A 340 21.84 -14.80 -15.34
CA ALA A 340 20.64 -14.34 -14.62
C ALA A 340 20.68 -12.86 -14.16
N ALA A 341 21.77 -12.11 -14.26
CA ALA A 341 21.98 -10.80 -13.61
C ALA A 341 21.93 -9.61 -14.59
N ASP A 342 20.73 -9.12 -14.98
CA ASP A 342 20.59 -7.80 -15.65
C ASP A 342 20.34 -6.68 -14.62
N LEU A 343 21.27 -6.43 -13.73
CA LEU A 343 21.22 -5.32 -12.76
C LEU A 343 21.27 -3.96 -13.46
N ALA A 344 22.03 -3.85 -14.55
CA ALA A 344 22.19 -2.60 -15.30
C ALA A 344 20.87 -2.15 -15.93
N GLY A 345 20.07 -3.05 -16.48
CA GLY A 345 18.74 -2.76 -17.01
C GLY A 345 17.76 -2.30 -15.93
N LEU A 346 17.79 -2.91 -14.74
CA LEU A 346 16.97 -2.49 -13.61
C LEU A 346 17.39 -1.13 -13.04
N GLU A 347 18.68 -0.83 -12.97
CA GLU A 347 19.20 0.50 -12.57
C GLU A 347 18.72 1.58 -13.56
N GLN A 348 18.80 1.31 -14.84
CA GLN A 348 18.33 2.24 -15.87
C GLN A 348 16.81 2.47 -15.79
N GLN A 349 16.01 1.43 -15.53
CA GLN A 349 14.57 1.56 -15.34
C GLN A 349 14.23 2.37 -14.08
N ALA A 350 14.91 2.13 -12.96
CA ALA A 350 14.69 2.86 -11.71
C ALA A 350 15.07 4.34 -11.87
N ASP A 351 16.18 4.66 -12.55
CA ASP A 351 16.60 6.02 -12.82
C ASP A 351 15.63 6.74 -13.78
N ALA A 352 15.15 6.07 -14.82
CA ALA A 352 14.15 6.60 -15.73
C ALA A 352 12.82 6.91 -15.02
N ALA A 353 12.32 5.98 -14.19
CA ALA A 353 11.10 6.16 -13.40
C ALA A 353 11.26 7.29 -12.38
N HIS A 354 12.42 7.41 -11.73
CA HIS A 354 12.74 8.51 -10.83
C HIS A 354 12.72 9.85 -11.54
N LYS A 355 13.36 9.98 -12.71
CA LYS A 355 13.38 11.22 -13.52
C LYS A 355 11.98 11.62 -13.99
N ALA A 356 11.16 10.66 -14.40
CA ALA A 356 9.77 10.91 -14.79
C ALA A 356 8.95 11.46 -13.60
N TRP A 357 9.06 10.83 -12.43
CA TRP A 357 8.40 11.33 -11.22
C TRP A 357 8.90 12.75 -10.85
N VAL A 358 10.21 13.02 -10.86
CA VAL A 358 10.77 14.35 -10.56
C VAL A 358 10.23 15.41 -11.52
N THR A 359 10.08 15.09 -12.79
CA THR A 359 9.54 16.01 -13.79
C THR A 359 8.09 16.36 -13.48
N THR A 360 7.25 15.36 -13.19
CA THR A 360 5.84 15.55 -12.82
C THR A 360 5.73 16.32 -11.50
N ALA A 361 6.51 15.95 -10.48
CA ALA A 361 6.50 16.59 -9.17
C ALA A 361 6.94 18.08 -9.25
N LYS A 362 7.92 18.42 -10.10
CA LYS A 362 8.31 19.82 -10.36
C LYS A 362 7.21 20.62 -11.06
N ALA A 363 6.46 20.01 -11.98
CA ALA A 363 5.32 20.65 -12.62
C ALA A 363 4.22 20.98 -11.58
N VAL A 364 3.89 20.02 -10.71
CA VAL A 364 2.95 20.21 -9.60
C VAL A 364 3.42 21.30 -8.64
N SER A 365 4.69 21.29 -8.24
CA SER A 365 5.29 22.32 -7.38
C SER A 365 5.12 23.72 -7.99
N LYS A 366 5.36 23.87 -9.29
CA LYS A 366 5.17 25.14 -10.00
C LYS A 366 3.70 25.59 -9.99
N GLN A 367 2.75 24.67 -10.20
CA GLN A 367 1.31 24.98 -10.15
C GLN A 367 0.90 25.44 -8.75
N ARG A 368 1.30 24.72 -7.69
CA ARG A 368 1.05 25.11 -6.29
C ARG A 368 1.64 26.48 -5.96
N ALA A 369 2.89 26.73 -6.36
CA ALA A 369 3.56 28.00 -6.12
C ALA A 369 2.89 29.19 -6.82
N ALA A 370 2.26 28.97 -7.97
CA ALA A 370 1.51 30.01 -8.68
C ALA A 370 0.18 30.34 -8.00
N VAL A 371 -0.52 29.35 -7.44
CA VAL A 371 -1.84 29.52 -6.81
C VAL A 371 -1.76 29.96 -5.35
N ALA A 372 -0.74 29.53 -4.61
CA ALA A 372 -0.60 29.83 -3.18
C ALA A 372 -0.73 31.32 -2.83
N PRO A 373 -0.07 32.29 -3.50
CA PRO A 373 -0.23 33.70 -3.20
C PRO A 373 -1.62 34.23 -3.59
N GLN A 374 -2.24 33.72 -4.65
CA GLN A 374 -3.58 34.13 -5.07
C GLN A 374 -4.64 33.70 -4.05
N LEU A 375 -4.59 32.45 -3.60
CA LEU A 375 -5.46 31.91 -2.58
C LEU A 375 -5.24 32.65 -1.24
N SER A 376 -3.98 32.90 -0.86
CA SER A 376 -3.63 33.67 0.33
C SER A 376 -4.27 35.08 0.33
N GLN A 377 -4.19 35.77 -0.79
CA GLN A 377 -4.77 37.09 -0.95
C GLN A 377 -6.30 37.07 -0.92
N ALA A 378 -6.93 36.14 -1.66
CA ALA A 378 -8.39 36.05 -1.75
C ALA A 378 -9.01 35.69 -0.40
N VAL A 379 -8.45 34.71 0.33
CA VAL A 379 -8.91 34.38 1.69
C VAL A 379 -8.67 35.55 2.67
N THR A 380 -7.50 36.19 2.59
CA THR A 380 -7.23 37.39 3.42
C THR A 380 -8.28 38.51 3.20
N GLN A 381 -8.68 38.74 1.94
CA GLN A 381 -9.73 39.73 1.65
C GLN A 381 -11.09 39.30 2.21
N ALA A 382 -11.47 38.04 2.09
CA ALA A 382 -12.69 37.51 2.67
C ALA A 382 -12.69 37.65 4.21
N MET A 383 -11.56 37.40 4.87
CA MET A 383 -11.41 37.59 6.33
C MET A 383 -11.73 39.00 6.79
N GLN A 384 -11.32 40.05 6.03
CA GLN A 384 -11.58 41.44 6.40
C GLN A 384 -13.08 41.70 6.53
N THR A 385 -13.91 41.16 5.65
CA THR A 385 -15.36 41.30 5.65
C THR A 385 -16.06 40.49 6.74
N LEU A 386 -15.38 39.52 7.32
CA LEU A 386 -15.87 38.63 8.36
C LEU A 386 -15.44 39.03 9.78
N GLY A 387 -15.05 40.29 9.97
CA GLY A 387 -14.70 40.84 11.29
C GLY A 387 -13.30 40.46 11.78
N MET A 388 -12.43 40.00 10.88
CA MET A 388 -11.01 39.72 11.17
C MET A 388 -10.12 40.81 10.53
N ALA A 389 -10.43 42.09 10.86
CA ALA A 389 -9.74 43.24 10.29
C ALA A 389 -8.25 43.24 10.63
N GLY A 390 -7.40 43.42 9.59
CA GLY A 390 -5.95 43.37 9.72
C GLY A 390 -5.38 41.93 9.83
N GLY A 391 -6.23 40.92 9.86
CA GLY A 391 -5.81 39.53 9.80
C GLY A 391 -5.21 39.15 8.43
N ARG A 392 -4.39 38.11 8.43
CA ARG A 392 -3.71 37.63 7.23
C ARG A 392 -3.74 36.10 7.18
N PHE A 393 -3.98 35.58 5.99
CA PHE A 393 -3.92 34.15 5.69
C PHE A 393 -2.78 33.86 4.70
N GLU A 394 -2.03 32.80 4.92
CA GLU A 394 -0.90 32.41 4.09
C GLU A 394 -0.95 30.92 3.77
N VAL A 395 -0.74 30.58 2.50
CA VAL A 395 -0.50 29.21 2.03
C VAL A 395 1.01 29.02 1.91
N THR A 396 1.56 28.13 2.72
CA THR A 396 3.01 27.88 2.77
C THR A 396 3.32 26.51 2.19
N LEU A 397 4.31 26.48 1.29
CA LEU A 397 4.86 25.27 0.69
C LEU A 397 6.15 24.90 1.42
N ILE A 398 6.17 23.75 2.09
CA ILE A 398 7.30 23.29 2.90
C ILE A 398 7.97 22.16 2.16
N LYS A 399 9.19 22.41 1.69
CA LYS A 399 10.00 21.42 0.95
C LYS A 399 10.27 20.19 1.82
N GLN A 400 10.15 19.01 1.22
CA GLN A 400 10.45 17.73 1.85
C GLN A 400 11.84 17.26 1.46
N ASP A 401 12.58 16.69 2.40
CA ASP A 401 13.93 16.16 2.16
C ASP A 401 13.94 14.87 1.34
N ALA A 402 12.88 14.08 1.46
CA ALA A 402 12.72 12.82 0.75
C ALA A 402 11.54 12.90 -0.24
N PRO A 403 11.62 12.16 -1.36
CA PRO A 403 10.50 12.00 -2.30
C PRO A 403 9.25 11.47 -1.61
N GLN A 404 8.09 12.08 -1.91
CA GLN A 404 6.79 11.72 -1.35
C GLN A 404 5.77 11.43 -2.46
N ALA A 405 4.74 10.64 -2.13
CA ALA A 405 3.66 10.36 -3.08
C ALA A 405 2.95 11.62 -3.58
N PHE A 406 2.93 12.66 -2.76
CA PHE A 406 2.29 13.93 -3.04
C PHE A 406 3.21 14.99 -3.67
N GLY A 407 4.46 14.65 -4.02
CA GLY A 407 5.40 15.55 -4.69
C GLY A 407 6.57 16.02 -3.82
N LEU A 408 7.04 17.25 -4.04
CA LEU A 408 8.28 17.77 -3.45
C LEU A 408 8.05 18.55 -2.16
N GLU A 409 6.83 19.04 -1.89
CA GLU A 409 6.49 19.86 -0.74
C GLU A 409 5.19 19.42 -0.07
N SER A 410 5.09 19.62 1.24
CA SER A 410 3.83 19.66 1.97
C SER A 410 3.23 21.05 1.94
N VAL A 411 1.91 21.14 2.13
CA VAL A 411 1.17 22.41 2.13
C VAL A 411 0.64 22.66 3.53
N GLU A 412 0.83 23.88 4.03
CA GLU A 412 0.33 24.31 5.34
C GLU A 412 -0.39 25.66 5.24
N PHE A 413 -1.49 25.79 5.97
CA PHE A 413 -2.19 27.07 6.13
C PHE A 413 -1.77 27.75 7.42
N LEU A 414 -1.30 28.97 7.28
CA LEU A 414 -0.96 29.84 8.41
C LEU A 414 -1.94 30.99 8.48
N VAL A 415 -2.26 31.44 9.69
CA VAL A 415 -3.14 32.60 9.92
C VAL A 415 -2.62 33.50 11.03
N ALA A 416 -2.71 34.78 10.79
CA ALA A 416 -2.61 35.84 11.78
C ALA A 416 -4.01 36.45 11.95
N GLY A 417 -4.61 36.39 13.14
CA GLY A 417 -6.01 36.83 13.39
C GLY A 417 -6.20 38.32 13.32
N HIS A 418 -5.16 39.14 13.62
CA HIS A 418 -5.21 40.59 13.63
C HIS A 418 -3.87 41.20 13.22
N ALA A 419 -3.86 42.52 12.94
CA ALA A 419 -2.67 43.25 12.57
C ALA A 419 -1.56 43.12 13.64
N GLY A 420 -0.32 42.80 13.17
CA GLY A 420 0.85 42.65 14.03
C GLY A 420 1.01 41.29 14.70
N SER A 421 0.04 40.38 14.57
CA SER A 421 0.21 38.99 15.02
C SER A 421 1.06 38.17 14.05
N THR A 422 1.83 37.23 14.60
CA THR A 422 2.63 36.31 13.81
C THR A 422 1.75 35.21 13.23
N PRO A 423 1.84 34.89 11.91
CA PRO A 423 1.13 33.77 11.32
C PRO A 423 1.49 32.44 12.01
N ARG A 424 0.47 31.66 12.35
CA ARG A 424 0.60 30.35 13.01
C ARG A 424 -0.25 29.32 12.30
N PRO A 425 0.12 28.03 12.38
CA PRO A 425 -0.71 26.94 11.86
C PRO A 425 -2.15 27.02 12.40
N LEU A 426 -3.13 26.73 11.54
CA LEU A 426 -4.56 26.81 11.87
C LEU A 426 -4.93 26.10 13.17
N GLY A 427 -4.37 24.92 13.41
CA GLY A 427 -4.63 24.15 14.62
C GLY A 427 -4.16 24.81 15.93
N LYS A 428 -3.46 25.94 15.87
CA LYS A 428 -2.99 26.73 17.03
C LYS A 428 -3.76 28.03 17.24
N VAL A 429 -4.83 28.26 16.48
CA VAL A 429 -5.72 29.42 16.64
C VAL A 429 -6.69 29.17 17.78
N ALA A 430 -6.86 30.13 18.69
CA ALA A 430 -7.50 29.90 19.99
C ALA A 430 -9.03 30.07 20.00
N SER A 431 -9.64 30.74 19.00
CA SER A 431 -11.06 31.10 19.01
C SER A 431 -11.89 30.28 18.05
N GLY A 432 -12.90 29.55 18.55
CA GLY A 432 -13.83 28.75 17.73
C GLY A 432 -14.57 29.58 16.68
N GLY A 433 -15.06 30.76 17.06
CA GLY A 433 -15.77 31.65 16.14
C GLY A 433 -14.89 32.25 15.05
N GLU A 434 -13.62 32.62 15.35
CA GLU A 434 -12.66 33.09 14.34
C GLU A 434 -12.36 31.99 13.34
N LEU A 435 -12.19 30.80 13.84
CA LEU A 435 -11.92 29.63 13.03
C LEU A 435 -13.10 29.28 12.11
N SER A 436 -14.34 29.30 12.61
CA SER A 436 -15.53 29.03 11.78
C SER A 436 -15.68 30.11 10.67
N ARG A 437 -15.38 31.38 10.98
CA ARG A 437 -15.38 32.44 9.95
C ARG A 437 -14.26 32.28 8.94
N LEU A 438 -13.08 31.87 9.37
CA LEU A 438 -11.97 31.57 8.48
C LEU A 438 -12.30 30.36 7.55
N ALA A 439 -12.94 29.34 8.09
CA ALA A 439 -13.42 28.20 7.28
C ALA A 439 -14.43 28.66 6.22
N LEU A 440 -15.36 29.55 6.61
CA LEU A 440 -16.29 30.15 5.67
C LEU A 440 -15.55 30.94 4.58
N ALA A 441 -14.55 31.78 4.97
CA ALA A 441 -13.73 32.51 4.02
C ALA A 441 -13.04 31.58 3.00
N ILE A 442 -12.44 30.49 3.48
CA ILE A 442 -11.79 29.49 2.64
C ILE A 442 -12.84 28.81 1.75
N ALA A 443 -13.94 28.32 2.30
CA ALA A 443 -14.97 27.61 1.57
C ALA A 443 -15.59 28.45 0.45
N VAL A 444 -15.92 29.71 0.71
CA VAL A 444 -16.47 30.64 -0.31
C VAL A 444 -15.44 30.94 -1.39
N THR A 445 -14.18 31.17 -1.00
CA THR A 445 -13.10 31.48 -1.95
C THR A 445 -12.79 30.30 -2.87
N THR A 446 -12.91 29.07 -2.37
CA THR A 446 -12.56 27.87 -3.11
C THR A 446 -13.74 27.22 -3.83
N SER A 447 -14.99 27.58 -3.50
CA SER A 447 -16.20 26.93 -4.05
C SER A 447 -16.27 26.98 -5.58
N GLN A 448 -15.85 28.10 -6.18
CA GLN A 448 -15.95 28.32 -7.63
C GLN A 448 -14.93 27.53 -8.45
N SER A 449 -13.84 27.07 -7.84
CA SER A 449 -12.72 26.40 -8.54
C SER A 449 -12.60 24.93 -8.20
N THR A 450 -13.41 24.41 -7.29
CA THR A 450 -13.39 23.01 -6.91
C THR A 450 -14.26 22.21 -7.89
N PRO A 451 -13.72 21.19 -8.59
CA PRO A 451 -14.52 20.36 -9.49
C PRO A 451 -15.72 19.73 -8.77
N GLU A 452 -16.85 19.62 -9.49
CA GLU A 452 -18.02 18.91 -8.99
C GLU A 452 -17.65 17.51 -8.50
N GLY A 453 -17.93 17.20 -7.22
CA GLY A 453 -17.66 15.91 -6.61
C GLY A 453 -16.32 15.77 -5.88
N ALA A 454 -15.38 16.69 -6.03
CA ALA A 454 -14.13 16.70 -5.24
C ALA A 454 -14.29 17.37 -3.87
N ALA A 455 -15.37 18.13 -3.67
CA ALA A 455 -15.66 18.82 -2.43
C ALA A 455 -16.69 18.07 -1.59
N VAL A 456 -16.54 18.14 -0.26
CA VAL A 456 -17.53 17.63 0.69
C VAL A 456 -18.89 18.27 0.43
N GLY A 457 -19.94 17.47 0.32
CA GLY A 457 -21.26 17.92 -0.11
C GLY A 457 -22.02 18.71 0.96
N THR A 458 -21.73 18.51 2.25
CA THR A 458 -22.40 19.13 3.38
C THR A 458 -21.39 19.83 4.29
N LEU A 459 -21.57 21.13 4.52
CA LEU A 459 -20.77 21.96 5.42
C LEU A 459 -21.61 22.37 6.63
N ILE A 460 -21.07 22.24 7.82
CA ILE A 460 -21.74 22.61 9.07
C ILE A 460 -20.89 23.64 9.80
N PHE A 461 -21.51 24.76 10.16
CA PHE A 461 -20.87 25.84 10.92
C PHE A 461 -21.52 25.97 12.27
N ASP A 462 -20.74 25.77 13.33
CA ASP A 462 -21.14 26.06 14.70
C ASP A 462 -20.40 27.28 15.20
N GLU A 463 -21.09 28.10 16.03
CA GLU A 463 -20.55 29.33 16.64
C GLU A 463 -19.98 30.36 15.64
N ILE A 464 -20.41 30.33 14.39
CA ILE A 464 -19.88 31.23 13.35
C ILE A 464 -20.13 32.71 13.64
N ASP A 465 -21.21 33.00 14.37
CA ASP A 465 -21.67 34.31 14.77
C ASP A 465 -21.17 34.72 16.19
N SER A 466 -20.30 33.91 16.80
CA SER A 466 -19.70 34.23 18.10
C SER A 466 -18.82 35.50 18.03
N GLY A 467 -19.16 36.52 18.82
CA GLY A 467 -18.41 37.78 18.91
C GLY A 467 -18.57 38.71 17.72
N VAL A 468 -19.58 38.54 16.88
CA VAL A 468 -19.89 39.44 15.75
C VAL A 468 -21.33 39.95 15.83
N GLY A 469 -21.61 41.04 15.13
CA GLY A 469 -22.93 41.64 15.02
C GLY A 469 -22.99 42.70 13.91
N GLY A 470 -24.15 43.30 13.71
CA GLY A 470 -24.35 44.35 12.70
C GLY A 470 -23.94 43.91 11.29
N ALA A 471 -23.21 44.76 10.57
CA ALA A 471 -22.82 44.51 9.18
C ALA A 471 -22.00 43.24 8.95
N VAL A 472 -21.23 42.79 9.95
CA VAL A 472 -20.48 41.52 9.85
C VAL A 472 -21.44 40.33 9.84
N ALA A 473 -22.49 40.35 10.66
CA ALA A 473 -23.51 39.30 10.68
C ALA A 473 -24.28 39.21 9.35
N ASP A 474 -24.60 40.35 8.75
CA ASP A 474 -25.23 40.41 7.42
C ASP A 474 -24.31 39.78 6.36
N THR A 475 -23.01 40.11 6.40
CA THR A 475 -22.02 39.51 5.48
C THR A 475 -21.89 38.01 5.68
N VAL A 476 -21.83 37.52 6.92
CA VAL A 476 -21.80 36.06 7.21
C VAL A 476 -23.02 35.38 6.62
N GLY A 477 -24.23 35.91 6.83
CA GLY A 477 -25.46 35.36 6.28
C GLY A 477 -25.46 35.28 4.75
N GLN A 478 -25.04 36.36 4.09
CA GLN A 478 -24.96 36.45 2.63
C GLN A 478 -23.95 35.43 2.05
N LEU A 479 -22.77 35.29 2.66
CA LEU A 479 -21.75 34.33 2.23
C LEU A 479 -22.21 32.88 2.43
N MET A 480 -22.92 32.58 3.50
CA MET A 480 -23.53 31.27 3.71
C MET A 480 -24.63 30.99 2.68
N GLN A 481 -25.46 31.96 2.38
CA GLN A 481 -26.49 31.86 1.33
C GLN A 481 -25.83 31.59 -0.05
N GLN A 482 -24.76 32.34 -0.36
CA GLN A 482 -23.99 32.14 -1.58
C GLN A 482 -23.40 30.72 -1.65
N LEU A 483 -22.75 30.25 -0.58
CA LEU A 483 -22.17 28.89 -0.49
C LEU A 483 -23.25 27.82 -0.60
N GLY A 484 -24.46 28.09 -0.08
CA GLY A 484 -25.61 27.21 -0.14
C GLY A 484 -26.13 26.94 -1.55
N ARG A 485 -25.72 27.68 -2.59
CA ARG A 485 -26.13 27.43 -3.97
C ARG A 485 -25.51 26.15 -4.53
N ASP A 486 -24.25 25.95 -4.20
CA ASP A 486 -23.45 24.84 -4.74
C ASP A 486 -23.37 23.67 -3.78
N ARG A 487 -23.57 23.92 -2.47
CA ARG A 487 -23.39 22.93 -1.39
C ARG A 487 -24.55 23.02 -0.40
N GLN A 488 -24.74 21.95 0.37
CA GLN A 488 -25.59 22.03 1.54
C GLN A 488 -24.83 22.67 2.70
N VAL A 489 -25.39 23.74 3.29
CA VAL A 489 -24.81 24.46 4.41
C VAL A 489 -25.76 24.42 5.59
N LEU A 490 -25.30 23.99 6.76
CA LEU A 490 -26.00 24.08 8.03
C LEU A 490 -25.28 25.09 8.95
N ALA A 491 -26.02 26.00 9.58
CA ALA A 491 -25.43 26.85 10.60
C ALA A 491 -26.30 26.95 11.85
N VAL A 492 -25.66 26.81 13.00
CA VAL A 492 -26.27 27.18 14.27
C VAL A 492 -26.01 28.66 14.49
N THR A 493 -27.10 29.45 14.67
CA THR A 493 -27.00 30.89 14.82
C THR A 493 -27.95 31.43 15.90
N HIS A 494 -27.52 32.50 16.56
CA HIS A 494 -28.35 33.29 17.46
C HIS A 494 -28.65 34.70 16.88
N LEU A 495 -28.10 35.01 15.69
CA LEU A 495 -28.26 36.28 15.02
C LEU A 495 -29.37 36.23 13.95
N ALA A 496 -30.34 37.17 14.08
CA ALA A 496 -31.44 37.32 13.14
C ALA A 496 -31.00 37.58 11.71
N GLN A 497 -29.88 38.31 11.51
CA GLN A 497 -29.28 38.63 10.23
C GLN A 497 -28.85 37.35 9.48
N VAL A 498 -28.17 36.47 10.17
CA VAL A 498 -27.71 35.18 9.58
C VAL A 498 -28.90 34.28 9.24
N ALA A 499 -29.86 34.16 10.19
CA ALA A 499 -31.05 33.32 10.02
C ALA A 499 -31.96 33.81 8.88
N ALA A 500 -32.03 35.13 8.65
CA ALA A 500 -32.83 35.73 7.57
C ALA A 500 -32.33 35.31 6.17
N CYS A 501 -31.03 35.04 5.99
CA CYS A 501 -30.44 34.62 4.73
C CYS A 501 -30.64 33.11 4.40
N ALA A 502 -31.17 32.31 5.31
CA ALA A 502 -31.30 30.89 5.11
C ALA A 502 -32.41 30.53 4.09
N HIS A 503 -32.22 29.45 3.33
CA HIS A 503 -33.24 28.87 2.44
C HIS A 503 -34.24 28.01 3.23
N GLN A 504 -33.78 27.32 4.27
CA GLN A 504 -34.58 26.55 5.22
C GLN A 504 -34.28 27.03 6.64
N HIS A 505 -35.30 27.14 7.47
CA HIS A 505 -35.17 27.58 8.84
C HIS A 505 -35.72 26.51 9.77
N LEU A 506 -34.90 26.00 10.68
CA LEU A 506 -35.26 25.04 11.71
C LEU A 506 -35.23 25.74 13.07
N VAL A 507 -36.27 25.55 13.86
CA VAL A 507 -36.37 26.12 15.21
C VAL A 507 -36.34 25.02 16.25
N VAL A 508 -35.41 25.12 17.19
CA VAL A 508 -35.31 24.28 18.38
C VAL A 508 -36.14 24.86 19.49
N SER A 509 -37.11 24.11 19.99
CA SER A 509 -37.96 24.50 21.11
C SER A 509 -37.82 23.51 22.27
N LYS A 510 -37.94 24.02 23.51
CA LYS A 510 -38.04 23.17 24.72
C LYS A 510 -39.50 23.07 25.15
N ALA A 511 -39.92 21.87 25.47
CA ALA A 511 -41.20 21.59 26.11
C ALA A 511 -41.00 20.74 27.36
N LEU A 512 -41.75 21.06 28.40
CA LEU A 512 -41.87 20.17 29.58
C LEU A 512 -42.98 19.17 29.26
N LYS A 513 -42.60 17.88 29.07
CA LYS A 513 -43.55 16.78 29.01
C LYS A 513 -43.32 15.85 30.20
N ASP A 514 -44.40 15.63 30.98
CA ASP A 514 -44.38 14.70 32.14
C ASP A 514 -43.27 14.99 33.16
N GLY A 515 -42.97 16.29 33.40
CA GLY A 515 -41.93 16.72 34.33
C GLY A 515 -40.50 16.61 33.81
N GLN A 516 -40.32 16.13 32.58
CA GLN A 516 -39.01 16.04 31.92
C GLN A 516 -38.88 17.08 30.79
N THR A 517 -37.70 17.65 30.64
CA THR A 517 -37.40 18.57 29.55
C THR A 517 -37.20 17.74 28.26
N SER A 518 -37.98 18.03 27.21
CA SER A 518 -37.80 17.47 25.87
C SER A 518 -37.51 18.58 24.88
N SER A 519 -36.53 18.42 24.00
CA SER A 519 -36.31 19.31 22.86
C SER A 519 -36.98 18.73 21.60
N ASP A 520 -37.60 19.62 20.86
CA ASP A 520 -38.19 19.35 19.55
C ASP A 520 -37.59 20.33 18.52
N ILE A 521 -37.44 19.86 17.29
CA ILE A 521 -36.91 20.62 16.15
C ILE A 521 -37.91 20.56 15.01
N ARG A 522 -38.32 21.73 14.53
CA ARG A 522 -39.27 21.80 13.43
C ARG A 522 -38.86 22.82 12.37
N ALA A 523 -39.18 22.54 11.12
CA ALA A 523 -39.09 23.50 10.06
C ALA A 523 -40.22 24.52 10.23
N VAL A 524 -39.89 25.80 10.04
CA VAL A 524 -40.86 26.91 10.14
C VAL A 524 -41.20 27.45 8.74
N ASP A 525 -42.49 27.71 8.51
CA ASP A 525 -42.96 28.38 7.31
C ASP A 525 -42.66 29.89 7.28
N ASP A 526 -43.03 30.54 6.19
CA ASP A 526 -42.76 32.01 6.04
C ASP A 526 -43.33 32.84 7.16
N THR A 527 -44.51 32.54 7.69
CA THR A 527 -45.20 33.30 8.76
C THR A 527 -44.51 33.05 10.10
N GLU A 528 -44.28 31.79 10.41
CA GLU A 528 -43.58 31.38 11.64
C GLU A 528 -42.11 31.90 11.65
N ARG A 529 -41.50 31.96 10.47
CA ARG A 529 -40.15 32.48 10.29
C ARG A 529 -40.04 33.98 10.64
N VAL A 530 -41.03 34.78 10.21
CA VAL A 530 -41.12 36.19 10.61
C VAL A 530 -41.22 36.32 12.14
N HIS A 531 -42.02 35.45 12.78
CA HIS A 531 -42.15 35.43 14.23
C HIS A 531 -40.81 35.10 14.95
N GLU A 532 -40.12 34.06 14.47
CA GLU A 532 -38.85 33.64 15.06
C GLU A 532 -37.75 34.71 14.87
N ILE A 533 -37.64 35.29 13.66
CA ILE A 533 -36.70 36.41 13.42
C ILE A 533 -37.05 37.63 14.31
N ALA A 534 -38.35 37.99 14.47
CA ALA A 534 -38.76 39.05 15.35
C ALA A 534 -38.43 38.76 16.83
N ARG A 535 -38.58 37.52 17.29
CA ARG A 535 -38.17 37.07 18.63
C ARG A 535 -36.65 37.22 18.83
N MET A 536 -35.85 36.87 17.82
CA MET A 536 -34.38 36.99 17.84
C MET A 536 -33.91 38.47 17.94
N LEU A 537 -34.69 39.41 17.39
CA LEU A 537 -34.34 40.84 17.40
C LEU A 537 -34.51 41.53 18.77
N GLY A 538 -35.39 41.04 19.64
CA GLY A 538 -35.61 41.74 20.88
C GLY A 538 -36.43 41.02 21.96
N GLY A 539 -36.66 39.72 21.83
CA GLY A 539 -37.37 38.88 22.80
C GLY A 539 -38.90 39.09 22.82
N ALA A 540 -39.41 40.32 22.78
CA ALA A 540 -40.85 40.60 22.67
C ALA A 540 -41.28 40.79 21.22
N ILE A 541 -42.32 40.09 20.82
CA ILE A 541 -42.86 40.21 19.46
C ILE A 541 -43.82 41.39 19.41
N THR A 542 -43.38 42.49 18.79
CA THR A 542 -44.14 43.73 18.55
C THR A 542 -44.35 43.89 17.04
N ASP A 543 -45.26 44.78 16.66
CA ASP A 543 -45.50 45.10 15.24
C ASP A 543 -44.21 45.68 14.58
N THR A 544 -43.44 46.46 15.35
CA THR A 544 -42.18 47.01 14.87
C THR A 544 -41.14 45.89 14.63
N SER A 545 -41.00 44.94 15.57
CA SER A 545 -40.06 43.80 15.38
C SER A 545 -40.47 42.87 14.23
N ARG A 546 -41.78 42.71 14.02
CA ARG A 546 -42.30 41.95 12.84
C ARG A 546 -42.01 42.69 11.53
N ALA A 547 -42.26 43.99 11.45
CA ALA A 547 -41.96 44.77 10.26
C ALA A 547 -40.45 44.74 9.93
N HIS A 548 -39.60 44.82 10.94
CA HIS A 548 -38.16 44.71 10.77
C HIS A 548 -37.74 43.30 10.29
N ALA A 549 -38.29 42.24 10.88
CA ALA A 549 -38.07 40.86 10.45
C ALA A 549 -38.48 40.63 8.99
N GLN A 550 -39.65 41.16 8.58
CA GLN A 550 -40.11 41.11 7.18
C GLN A 550 -39.16 41.83 6.23
N ALA A 551 -38.67 43.03 6.59
CA ALA A 551 -37.72 43.79 5.79
C ALA A 551 -36.38 43.03 5.61
N MET A 552 -35.89 42.37 6.67
CA MET A 552 -34.66 41.55 6.61
C MET A 552 -34.82 40.36 5.68
N LEU A 553 -35.93 39.63 5.79
CA LEU A 553 -36.23 38.51 4.93
C LEU A 553 -36.39 38.92 3.45
N GLN A 554 -37.03 40.09 3.21
CA GLN A 554 -37.16 40.60 1.85
C GLN A 554 -35.80 41.04 1.29
N SER A 555 -34.98 41.76 2.05
CA SER A 555 -33.62 42.15 1.65
C SER A 555 -32.74 40.91 1.29
N ALA A 556 -32.82 39.84 2.09
CA ALA A 556 -32.08 38.62 1.83
C ALA A 556 -32.52 37.96 0.50
N ARG A 557 -33.83 37.94 0.19
CA ARG A 557 -34.37 37.42 -1.09
C ARG A 557 -33.96 38.30 -2.28
N GLU A 558 -33.94 39.62 -2.13
CA GLU A 558 -33.51 40.54 -3.18
C GLU A 558 -32.04 40.38 -3.52
N HIS A 559 -31.17 40.21 -2.52
CA HIS A 559 -29.74 39.91 -2.70
C HIS A 559 -29.53 38.58 -3.43
N GLU A 560 -30.27 37.57 -3.09
CA GLU A 560 -30.22 36.26 -3.77
C GLU A 560 -30.60 36.39 -5.25
N THR A 561 -31.69 37.11 -5.55
CA THR A 561 -32.20 37.33 -6.90
C THR A 561 -31.23 38.15 -7.75
N ALA A 562 -30.61 39.19 -7.15
CA ALA A 562 -29.62 40.03 -7.83
C ALA A 562 -28.36 39.27 -8.17
N ALA A 563 -27.89 38.41 -7.29
CA ALA A 563 -26.71 37.57 -7.52
C ALA A 563 -26.95 36.41 -8.51
N ASN A 564 -28.21 36.04 -8.78
CA ASN A 564 -28.59 35.04 -9.79
C ASN A 564 -28.80 35.65 -11.20
N ARG A 565 -28.67 36.95 -11.39
CA ARG A 565 -28.74 37.55 -12.72
C ARG A 565 -27.48 37.20 -13.53
N PRO A 566 -27.61 36.60 -14.72
CA PRO A 566 -26.46 36.35 -15.57
C PRO A 566 -25.80 37.69 -15.93
N ALA A 567 -24.47 37.75 -15.85
CA ALA A 567 -23.70 38.91 -16.24
C ALA A 567 -24.12 39.36 -17.66
N PRO A 568 -24.32 40.67 -17.93
CA PRO A 568 -24.71 41.13 -19.25
C PRO A 568 -23.65 40.69 -20.25
N ARG A 569 -24.05 39.90 -21.28
CA ARG A 569 -23.20 39.53 -22.41
C ARG A 569 -22.74 40.81 -23.05
N ASN A 570 -21.46 41.17 -22.89
CA ASN A 570 -20.83 42.25 -23.61
C ASN A 570 -20.93 41.93 -25.11
N SER A 571 -21.95 42.50 -25.77
CA SER A 571 -22.02 42.52 -27.22
C SER A 571 -20.89 43.44 -27.72
N SER A 572 -19.73 42.85 -28.00
CA SER A 572 -18.69 43.53 -28.74
C SER A 572 -19.27 43.92 -30.10
N LYS A 573 -19.66 45.22 -30.26
CA LYS A 573 -19.90 45.84 -31.56
C LYS A 573 -18.66 45.59 -32.43
N LYS A 574 -18.82 44.71 -33.43
CA LYS A 574 -17.96 44.74 -34.61
C LYS A 574 -18.17 46.10 -35.24
N VAL A 575 -17.20 46.98 -35.06
CA VAL A 575 -17.06 48.15 -35.94
C VAL A 575 -16.39 47.65 -37.21
N ALA A 576 -17.15 47.62 -38.29
CA ALA A 576 -16.65 47.45 -39.63
C ALA A 576 -16.02 48.79 -40.06
N ALA A 577 -14.77 48.79 -40.51
CA ALA A 577 -14.17 49.68 -41.48
C ALA A 577 -13.07 48.91 -42.20
#